data_794074d434285edd8e8776b0fff0fa5a
#
_entry.id   794074d434285edd8e8776b0fff0fa5a
#
_cell.length_a   1.000
_cell.length_b   1.000
_cell.length_c   1.000
_cell.angle_alpha   90.00
_cell.angle_beta   90.00
_cell.angle_gamma   90.00
#
_symmetry.space_group_name_H-M   'P 1'
#
loop_
_entity.id
_entity.type
_entity.pdbx_description
1 polymer ?
#
loop_
_entity_poly.entity_id
_entity_poly.type
_entity_poly.pdbx_seq_one_letter_code
_entity_poly.pdbx_strand_id
1 'polypeptide(L)'
;VESGTIALVGATTSNPFFAVNGALLSRSQVFELHPLSETELVGLLRRAIEDPQLGFGRYAIRVDERALEYCARIAEGDARRALNALEISVLSSNRHPIELTVELMQESMQKKILQFDPAGDQHYDMASALIKSLRGSDADAALYWLARAIESGEEIRFLTRRLVIFASEDIGNADPLALSLAVATMQACEFVGLPECQLNLSQAVIYLALAPKSNSATTAIMTARHEVQEGTLIPVPIHLRDGHYAGSKQLGHGVGYQYSHDAPDGIATQDYLGVDRQFYHPTQRGAERELALRYNAIRNKLKPPSERPGSAMESNP
;
A
#
# COMPACT_ATOMS: atom_id res chain seq x y z
N VAL A 1 -10.05 34.37 7.44
CA VAL A 1 -11.01 33.27 7.53
C VAL A 1 -11.60 33.18 8.95
N GLU A 2 -10.77 33.20 10.01
CA GLU A 2 -11.26 33.11 11.40
C GLU A 2 -12.17 34.27 11.82
N SER A 3 -11.96 35.47 11.28
CA SER A 3 -12.81 36.66 11.53
C SER A 3 -14.13 36.65 10.78
N GLY A 4 -14.40 35.63 9.94
CA GLY A 4 -15.60 35.58 9.10
C GLY A 4 -15.64 36.56 7.93
N THR A 5 -14.54 37.28 7.69
CA THR A 5 -14.47 38.30 6.61
C THR A 5 -14.39 37.65 5.22
N ILE A 6 -13.85 36.41 5.14
CA ILE A 6 -13.69 35.67 3.89
C ILE A 6 -14.19 34.25 4.10
N ALA A 7 -15.07 33.76 3.22
CA ALA A 7 -15.45 32.37 3.13
C ALA A 7 -14.47 31.64 2.17
N LEU A 8 -13.81 30.59 2.66
CA LEU A 8 -12.94 29.74 1.86
C LEU A 8 -13.70 28.48 1.44
N VAL A 9 -13.80 28.23 0.15
CA VAL A 9 -14.33 27.00 -0.42
C VAL A 9 -13.21 26.33 -1.21
N GLY A 10 -12.81 25.14 -0.78
CA GLY A 10 -11.81 24.31 -1.48
C GLY A 10 -12.48 23.05 -2.03
N ALA A 11 -12.14 22.66 -3.25
CA ALA A 11 -12.54 21.41 -3.85
C ALA A 11 -11.27 20.58 -4.14
N THR A 12 -11.30 19.30 -3.79
CA THR A 12 -10.21 18.37 -4.04
C THR A 12 -10.76 16.97 -4.32
N THR A 13 -10.07 16.21 -5.17
CA THR A 13 -10.31 14.78 -5.38
C THR A 13 -9.56 13.92 -4.37
N SER A 14 -8.60 14.51 -3.63
CA SER A 14 -7.84 13.80 -2.60
C SER A 14 -8.60 13.81 -1.28
N ASN A 15 -8.40 12.75 -0.48
CA ASN A 15 -8.98 12.68 0.86
C ASN A 15 -8.51 13.88 1.71
N PRO A 16 -9.43 14.79 2.12
CA PRO A 16 -9.06 16.03 2.80
C PRO A 16 -8.37 15.79 4.14
N PHE A 17 -8.62 14.66 4.80
CA PHE A 17 -7.97 14.32 6.07
C PHE A 17 -6.47 14.03 5.94
N PHE A 18 -6.00 13.75 4.73
CA PHE A 18 -4.57 13.58 4.43
C PHE A 18 -3.95 14.78 3.70
N ALA A 19 -4.74 15.47 2.89
CA ALA A 19 -4.24 16.51 1.99
C ALA A 19 -4.29 17.93 2.59
N VAL A 20 -5.18 18.18 3.57
CA VAL A 20 -5.41 19.50 4.14
C VAL A 20 -4.83 19.57 5.56
N ASN A 21 -4.21 20.72 5.87
CA ASN A 21 -3.68 20.98 7.21
C ASN A 21 -4.78 20.83 8.28
N GLY A 22 -4.52 20.08 9.35
CA GLY A 22 -5.46 19.81 10.42
C GLY A 22 -6.06 21.07 11.08
N ALA A 23 -5.33 22.18 11.13
CA ALA A 23 -5.83 23.45 11.64
C ALA A 23 -6.92 24.09 10.75
N LEU A 24 -6.84 23.88 9.44
CA LEU A 24 -7.89 24.30 8.50
C LEU A 24 -9.08 23.32 8.55
N LEU A 25 -8.79 22.05 8.62
CA LEU A 25 -9.82 21.00 8.65
C LEU A 25 -10.73 21.12 9.87
N SER A 26 -10.16 21.39 11.07
CA SER A 26 -10.92 21.56 12.31
C SER A 26 -11.88 22.76 12.30
N ARG A 27 -11.70 23.71 11.37
CA ARG A 27 -12.52 24.90 11.19
C ARG A 27 -13.35 24.89 9.90
N SER A 28 -13.35 23.78 9.18
CA SER A 28 -14.03 23.62 7.90
C SER A 28 -15.12 22.56 8.00
N GLN A 29 -16.18 22.72 7.23
CA GLN A 29 -17.17 21.67 7.02
C GLN A 29 -16.79 20.90 5.76
N VAL A 30 -16.64 19.57 5.89
CA VAL A 30 -16.34 18.68 4.77
C VAL A 30 -17.65 18.16 4.19
N PHE A 31 -17.81 18.31 2.88
CA PHE A 31 -18.89 17.73 2.10
C PHE A 31 -18.29 16.71 1.13
N GLU A 32 -18.75 15.48 1.22
CA GLU A 32 -18.38 14.43 0.27
C GLU A 32 -19.33 14.47 -0.93
N LEU A 33 -18.75 14.56 -2.13
CA LEU A 33 -19.48 14.47 -3.39
C LEU A 33 -19.28 13.08 -3.97
N HIS A 34 -20.38 12.37 -4.22
CA HIS A 34 -20.32 11.05 -4.82
C HIS A 34 -20.27 11.14 -6.35
N PRO A 35 -19.67 10.13 -7.02
CA PRO A 35 -19.74 10.01 -8.47
C PRO A 35 -21.19 10.00 -8.94
N LEU A 36 -21.46 10.58 -10.11
CA LEU A 36 -22.80 10.58 -10.70
C LEU A 36 -23.18 9.14 -11.10
N SER A 37 -24.45 8.80 -10.91
CA SER A 37 -25.01 7.54 -11.42
C SER A 37 -25.07 7.53 -12.96
N GLU A 38 -25.12 6.33 -13.56
CA GLU A 38 -25.30 6.19 -15.02
C GLU A 38 -26.55 6.95 -15.52
N THR A 39 -27.65 6.90 -14.76
CA THR A 39 -28.88 7.62 -15.10
C THR A 39 -28.70 9.12 -15.10
N GLU A 40 -27.99 9.68 -14.13
CA GLU A 40 -27.70 11.11 -14.07
C GLU A 40 -26.78 11.54 -15.21
N LEU A 41 -25.78 10.72 -15.56
CA LEU A 41 -24.88 10.99 -16.68
C LEU A 41 -25.62 10.93 -18.02
N VAL A 42 -26.50 9.96 -18.25
CA VAL A 42 -27.35 9.92 -19.45
C VAL A 42 -28.23 11.19 -19.55
N GLY A 43 -28.83 11.60 -18.42
CA GLY A 43 -29.61 12.83 -18.36
C GLY A 43 -28.77 14.10 -18.68
N LEU A 44 -27.52 14.13 -18.21
CA LEU A 44 -26.57 15.21 -18.50
C LEU A 44 -26.19 15.26 -19.99
N LEU A 45 -25.85 14.09 -20.58
CA LEU A 45 -25.52 13.97 -22.00
C LEU A 45 -26.69 14.40 -22.88
N ARG A 46 -27.92 14.01 -22.53
CA ARG A 46 -29.13 14.38 -23.27
C ARG A 46 -29.36 15.90 -23.24
N ARG A 47 -29.24 16.53 -22.07
CA ARG A 47 -29.29 18.00 -21.96
C ARG A 47 -28.24 18.69 -22.82
N ALA A 48 -26.99 18.17 -22.82
CA ALA A 48 -25.93 18.74 -23.65
C ALA A 48 -26.19 18.61 -25.15
N ILE A 49 -26.90 17.57 -25.60
CA ILE A 49 -27.31 17.38 -27.00
C ILE A 49 -28.44 18.35 -27.36
N GLU A 50 -29.38 18.59 -26.46
CA GLU A 50 -30.58 19.38 -26.72
C GLU A 50 -30.39 20.90 -26.53
N ASP A 51 -29.42 21.31 -25.69
CA ASP A 51 -29.20 22.75 -25.39
C ASP A 51 -28.66 23.51 -26.61
N PRO A 52 -29.42 24.53 -27.13
CA PRO A 52 -28.99 25.27 -28.31
C PRO A 52 -27.96 26.37 -28.00
N GLN A 53 -27.73 26.72 -26.73
CA GLN A 53 -26.84 27.80 -26.34
C GLN A 53 -25.50 27.31 -25.86
N LEU A 54 -25.50 26.37 -24.93
CA LEU A 54 -24.31 25.85 -24.27
C LEU A 54 -23.94 24.42 -24.73
N GLY A 55 -24.81 23.78 -25.52
CA GLY A 55 -24.64 22.43 -26.02
C GLY A 55 -24.66 22.31 -27.53
N PHE A 56 -25.10 21.16 -28.00
CA PHE A 56 -25.09 20.77 -29.41
C PHE A 56 -26.44 20.89 -30.09
N GLY A 57 -27.43 21.56 -29.50
CA GLY A 57 -28.80 21.67 -30.05
C GLY A 57 -28.92 22.39 -31.41
N ARG A 58 -27.82 22.96 -31.92
CA ARG A 58 -27.74 23.54 -33.28
C ARG A 58 -27.34 22.49 -34.34
N TYR A 59 -26.91 21.32 -33.93
CA TYR A 59 -26.52 20.26 -34.83
C TYR A 59 -27.68 19.27 -35.03
N ALA A 60 -27.83 18.77 -36.25
CA ALA A 60 -28.80 17.69 -36.51
C ALA A 60 -28.19 16.36 -36.05
N ILE A 61 -28.54 15.94 -34.83
CA ILE A 61 -28.02 14.72 -34.21
C ILE A 61 -29.11 13.68 -34.08
N ARG A 62 -28.84 12.45 -34.56
CA ARG A 62 -29.64 11.27 -34.27
C ARG A 62 -28.93 10.45 -33.22
N VAL A 63 -29.60 10.21 -32.09
CA VAL A 63 -29.02 9.56 -30.91
C VAL A 63 -29.49 8.10 -30.87
N ASP A 64 -28.53 7.15 -30.80
CA ASP A 64 -28.80 5.82 -30.31
C ASP A 64 -28.69 5.85 -28.77
N GLU A 65 -29.78 5.54 -28.08
CA GLU A 65 -29.83 5.51 -26.60
C GLU A 65 -28.74 4.63 -26.00
N ARG A 66 -28.42 3.52 -26.65
CA ARG A 66 -27.34 2.61 -26.22
C ARG A 66 -25.98 3.30 -26.24
N ALA A 67 -25.77 4.29 -27.11
CA ALA A 67 -24.51 5.05 -27.13
C ALA A 67 -24.36 5.94 -25.89
N LEU A 68 -25.45 6.57 -25.42
CA LEU A 68 -25.45 7.35 -24.18
C LEU A 68 -25.26 6.48 -22.95
N GLU A 69 -25.95 5.35 -22.87
CA GLU A 69 -25.79 4.36 -21.78
C GLU A 69 -24.36 3.82 -21.73
N TYR A 70 -23.78 3.49 -22.90
CA TYR A 70 -22.40 3.06 -23.01
C TYR A 70 -21.43 4.14 -22.49
N CYS A 71 -21.60 5.39 -22.95
CA CYS A 71 -20.79 6.52 -22.53
C CYS A 71 -20.88 6.75 -21.01
N ALA A 72 -22.09 6.72 -20.44
CA ALA A 72 -22.33 6.90 -19.02
C ALA A 72 -21.64 5.82 -18.18
N ARG A 73 -21.76 4.54 -18.60
CA ARG A 73 -21.13 3.41 -17.91
C ARG A 73 -19.61 3.51 -17.91
N ILE A 74 -18.99 3.83 -19.07
CA ILE A 74 -17.53 3.93 -19.19
C ILE A 74 -16.96 5.22 -18.55
N ALA A 75 -17.80 6.25 -18.40
CA ALA A 75 -17.41 7.48 -17.70
C ALA A 75 -17.29 7.30 -16.18
N GLU A 76 -17.82 6.20 -15.60
CA GLU A 76 -17.66 5.84 -14.18
C GLU A 76 -18.00 6.97 -13.21
N GLY A 77 -19.08 7.72 -13.48
CA GLY A 77 -19.53 8.83 -12.64
C GLY A 77 -18.87 10.20 -12.95
N ASP A 78 -17.90 10.27 -13.87
CA ASP A 78 -17.24 11.51 -14.26
C ASP A 78 -17.98 12.24 -15.40
N ALA A 79 -18.68 13.33 -15.03
CA ALA A 79 -19.41 14.18 -15.98
C ALA A 79 -18.50 14.79 -17.05
N ARG A 80 -17.28 15.21 -16.69
CA ARG A 80 -16.34 15.83 -17.64
C ARG A 80 -15.89 14.83 -18.69
N ARG A 81 -15.62 13.58 -18.25
CA ARG A 81 -15.26 12.49 -19.15
C ARG A 81 -16.38 12.19 -20.13
N ALA A 82 -17.61 12.09 -19.65
CA ALA A 82 -18.79 11.84 -20.48
C ALA A 82 -19.02 12.97 -21.50
N LEU A 83 -19.01 14.22 -21.05
CA LEU A 83 -19.21 15.39 -21.93
C LEU A 83 -18.10 15.55 -22.97
N ASN A 84 -16.85 15.33 -22.60
CA ASN A 84 -15.74 15.36 -23.55
C ASN A 84 -15.85 14.28 -24.64
N ALA A 85 -16.29 13.07 -24.27
CA ALA A 85 -16.52 12.01 -25.25
C ALA A 85 -17.63 12.37 -26.24
N LEU A 86 -18.71 12.96 -25.73
CA LEU A 86 -19.79 13.49 -26.57
C LEU A 86 -19.28 14.59 -27.52
N GLU A 87 -18.51 15.57 -27.00
CA GLU A 87 -17.94 16.65 -27.79
C GLU A 87 -17.05 16.13 -28.92
N ILE A 88 -16.15 15.19 -28.63
CA ILE A 88 -15.30 14.55 -29.65
C ILE A 88 -16.16 13.84 -30.69
N SER A 89 -17.16 13.07 -30.25
CA SER A 89 -18.06 12.35 -31.16
C SER A 89 -18.81 13.26 -32.13
N VAL A 90 -19.31 14.37 -31.63
CA VAL A 90 -20.04 15.36 -32.43
C VAL A 90 -19.11 16.12 -33.39
N LEU A 91 -17.97 16.63 -32.87
CA LEU A 91 -17.06 17.47 -33.64
C LEU A 91 -16.17 16.70 -34.63
N SER A 92 -15.92 15.41 -34.39
CA SER A 92 -15.15 14.56 -35.31
C SER A 92 -16.01 13.97 -36.44
N SER A 93 -17.33 14.06 -36.35
CA SER A 93 -18.22 13.49 -37.35
C SER A 93 -18.31 14.38 -38.59
N ASN A 94 -18.01 13.80 -39.76
CA ASN A 94 -18.17 14.43 -41.06
C ASN A 94 -19.56 14.16 -41.70
N ARG A 95 -20.48 13.47 -41.00
CA ARG A 95 -21.81 13.12 -41.48
C ARG A 95 -22.87 14.09 -41.01
N HIS A 96 -23.84 14.40 -41.88
CA HIS A 96 -25.02 15.21 -41.53
C HIS A 96 -26.28 14.48 -42.01
N PRO A 97 -27.23 14.11 -41.16
CA PRO A 97 -27.19 14.27 -39.69
C PRO A 97 -26.09 13.42 -39.02
N ILE A 98 -25.62 13.89 -37.87
CA ILE A 98 -24.64 13.18 -37.05
C ILE A 98 -25.35 11.98 -36.38
N GLU A 99 -24.86 10.77 -36.60
CA GLU A 99 -25.38 9.56 -35.94
C GLU A 99 -24.47 9.19 -34.76
N LEU A 100 -24.94 9.43 -33.54
CA LEU A 100 -24.26 9.00 -32.34
C LEU A 100 -24.52 7.51 -32.10
N THR A 101 -23.60 6.68 -32.56
CA THR A 101 -23.64 5.22 -32.38
C THR A 101 -22.69 4.77 -31.27
N VAL A 102 -22.84 3.55 -30.79
CA VAL A 102 -21.96 2.93 -29.78
C VAL A 102 -20.52 2.92 -30.28
N GLU A 103 -20.29 2.59 -31.55
CA GLU A 103 -18.95 2.53 -32.15
C GLU A 103 -18.26 3.88 -32.15
N LEU A 104 -19.00 4.97 -32.51
CA LEU A 104 -18.47 6.34 -32.50
C LEU A 104 -18.10 6.78 -31.06
N MET A 105 -18.93 6.44 -30.09
CA MET A 105 -18.62 6.68 -28.67
C MET A 105 -17.41 5.89 -28.21
N GLN A 106 -17.27 4.63 -28.60
CA GLN A 106 -16.10 3.80 -28.29
C GLN A 106 -14.81 4.42 -28.81
N GLU A 107 -14.78 4.81 -30.08
CA GLU A 107 -13.62 5.48 -30.70
C GLU A 107 -13.25 6.78 -29.96
N SER A 108 -14.26 7.56 -29.59
CA SER A 108 -14.07 8.85 -28.91
C SER A 108 -13.56 8.68 -27.47
N MET A 109 -13.95 7.61 -26.81
CA MET A 109 -13.49 7.30 -25.46
C MET A 109 -12.10 6.64 -25.45
N GLN A 110 -11.78 5.75 -26.40
CA GLN A 110 -10.47 5.09 -26.52
C GLN A 110 -9.34 6.09 -26.78
N LYS A 111 -9.57 7.13 -27.54
CA LYS A 111 -8.58 8.17 -27.79
C LYS A 111 -8.16 8.95 -26.53
N LYS A 112 -8.87 8.80 -25.41
CA LYS A 112 -8.65 9.57 -24.18
C LYS A 112 -8.39 8.76 -22.91
N ILE A 113 -8.37 7.43 -22.96
CA ILE A 113 -7.96 6.57 -21.84
C ILE A 113 -6.50 6.84 -21.39
N LEU A 114 -5.72 7.60 -22.19
CA LEU A 114 -4.33 7.96 -21.95
C LEU A 114 -4.10 9.18 -21.05
N GLN A 115 -5.11 9.74 -20.39
CA GLN A 115 -4.92 10.79 -19.38
C GLN A 115 -5.34 10.27 -18.00
N PHE A 116 -4.47 9.44 -17.43
CA PHE A 116 -4.45 9.07 -16.03
C PHE A 116 -4.12 10.31 -15.18
N ASP A 117 -4.90 10.54 -14.10
CA ASP A 117 -4.56 11.52 -13.06
C ASP A 117 -3.75 10.78 -11.96
N PRO A 118 -2.40 10.91 -11.94
CA PRO A 118 -1.57 10.20 -10.97
C PRO A 118 -1.72 10.72 -9.53
N ALA A 119 -2.47 11.79 -9.32
CA ALA A 119 -2.67 12.44 -8.02
C ALA A 119 -4.07 12.21 -7.44
N GLY A 120 -4.95 11.46 -8.12
CA GLY A 120 -6.33 11.22 -7.69
C GLY A 120 -6.47 10.07 -6.69
N ASP A 121 -7.57 10.06 -5.93
CA ASP A 121 -7.91 9.00 -4.94
C ASP A 121 -7.97 7.60 -5.57
N GLN A 122 -8.28 7.48 -6.86
CA GLN A 122 -8.33 6.20 -7.59
C GLN A 122 -6.98 5.46 -7.61
N HIS A 123 -5.86 6.20 -7.68
CA HIS A 123 -4.51 5.65 -7.58
C HIS A 123 -4.30 4.89 -6.25
N TYR A 124 -4.65 5.56 -5.14
CA TYR A 124 -4.52 4.96 -3.81
C TYR A 124 -5.53 3.84 -3.57
N ASP A 125 -6.74 3.95 -4.11
CA ASP A 125 -7.78 2.94 -3.99
C ASP A 125 -7.42 1.64 -4.72
N MET A 126 -6.88 1.72 -5.94
CA MET A 126 -6.41 0.54 -6.68
C MET A 126 -5.24 -0.14 -5.97
N ALA A 127 -4.24 0.63 -5.52
CA ALA A 127 -3.13 0.10 -4.76
C ALA A 127 -3.59 -0.55 -3.44
N SER A 128 -4.54 0.08 -2.75
CA SER A 128 -5.14 -0.44 -1.52
C SER A 128 -5.90 -1.75 -1.79
N ALA A 129 -6.68 -1.82 -2.87
CA ALA A 129 -7.41 -3.02 -3.26
C ALA A 129 -6.46 -4.17 -3.61
N LEU A 130 -5.39 -3.90 -4.38
CA LEU A 130 -4.34 -4.87 -4.69
C LEU A 130 -3.71 -5.45 -3.41
N ILE A 131 -3.25 -4.58 -2.50
CA ILE A 131 -2.60 -5.01 -1.26
C ILE A 131 -3.57 -5.77 -0.33
N LYS A 132 -4.83 -5.34 -0.23
CA LYS A 132 -5.85 -6.04 0.57
C LYS A 132 -6.19 -7.41 -0.02
N SER A 133 -6.22 -7.56 -1.35
CA SER A 133 -6.43 -8.84 -2.02
C SER A 133 -5.24 -9.80 -1.77
N LEU A 134 -4.01 -9.31 -1.89
CA LEU A 134 -2.80 -10.05 -1.53
C LEU A 134 -2.83 -10.52 -0.07
N ARG A 135 -3.21 -9.63 0.86
CA ARG A 135 -3.34 -9.93 2.30
C ARG A 135 -4.45 -10.95 2.57
N GLY A 136 -5.54 -10.88 1.84
CA GLY A 136 -6.66 -11.83 1.87
C GLY A 136 -6.37 -13.16 1.17
N SER A 137 -5.20 -13.31 0.51
CA SER A 137 -4.82 -14.50 -0.27
C SER A 137 -5.75 -14.79 -1.46
N ASP A 138 -6.40 -13.74 -2.00
CA ASP A 138 -7.19 -13.82 -3.21
C ASP A 138 -6.32 -13.43 -4.42
N ALA A 139 -5.76 -14.44 -5.08
CA ALA A 139 -4.86 -14.25 -6.22
C ALA A 139 -5.59 -13.68 -7.45
N ASP A 140 -6.84 -14.06 -7.68
CA ASP A 140 -7.62 -13.61 -8.83
C ASP A 140 -8.01 -12.13 -8.69
N ALA A 141 -8.47 -11.73 -7.51
CA ALA A 141 -8.72 -10.32 -7.21
C ALA A 141 -7.43 -9.48 -7.30
N ALA A 142 -6.31 -9.99 -6.78
CA ALA A 142 -5.02 -9.30 -6.86
C ALA A 142 -4.55 -9.11 -8.31
N LEU A 143 -4.71 -10.13 -9.17
CA LEU A 143 -4.41 -10.04 -10.60
C LEU A 143 -5.32 -9.03 -11.32
N TYR A 144 -6.60 -9.00 -10.99
CA TYR A 144 -7.53 -8.03 -11.57
C TYR A 144 -7.12 -6.60 -11.24
N TRP A 145 -6.80 -6.31 -9.97
CA TRP A 145 -6.38 -4.96 -9.56
C TRP A 145 -5.01 -4.58 -10.12
N LEU A 146 -4.09 -5.54 -10.27
CA LEU A 146 -2.82 -5.33 -10.97
C LEU A 146 -3.06 -4.95 -12.44
N ALA A 147 -3.86 -5.74 -13.17
CA ALA A 147 -4.16 -5.48 -14.57
C ALA A 147 -4.83 -4.11 -14.74
N ARG A 148 -5.81 -3.78 -13.88
CA ARG A 148 -6.48 -2.48 -13.90
C ARG A 148 -5.50 -1.32 -13.65
N ALA A 149 -4.55 -1.48 -12.73
CA ALA A 149 -3.53 -0.47 -12.47
C ALA A 149 -2.59 -0.27 -13.69
N ILE A 150 -2.16 -1.36 -14.34
CA ILE A 150 -1.33 -1.31 -15.55
C ILE A 150 -2.07 -0.61 -16.70
N GLU A 151 -3.32 -0.99 -16.96
CA GLU A 151 -4.15 -0.40 -18.01
C GLU A 151 -4.49 1.07 -17.74
N SER A 152 -4.56 1.47 -16.47
CA SER A 152 -4.72 2.87 -16.07
C SER A 152 -3.43 3.69 -16.21
N GLY A 153 -2.30 3.08 -16.60
CA GLY A 153 -1.02 3.76 -16.77
C GLY A 153 -0.26 4.01 -15.45
N GLU A 154 -0.55 3.21 -14.42
CA GLU A 154 0.15 3.30 -13.14
C GLU A 154 1.66 3.06 -13.31
N GLU A 155 2.48 3.82 -12.58
CA GLU A 155 3.92 3.67 -12.61
C GLU A 155 4.35 2.28 -12.08
N ILE A 156 5.01 1.49 -12.92
CA ILE A 156 5.47 0.13 -12.56
C ILE A 156 6.35 0.14 -11.31
N ARG A 157 7.17 1.18 -11.15
CA ARG A 157 8.01 1.38 -9.98
C ARG A 157 7.20 1.55 -8.69
N PHE A 158 6.05 2.21 -8.78
CA PHE A 158 5.13 2.33 -7.64
C PHE A 158 4.54 0.97 -7.27
N LEU A 159 4.05 0.20 -8.24
CA LEU A 159 3.48 -1.14 -8.01
C LEU A 159 4.51 -2.09 -7.40
N THR A 160 5.71 -2.17 -7.96
CA THR A 160 6.78 -3.03 -7.44
C THR A 160 7.22 -2.64 -6.03
N ARG A 161 7.30 -1.33 -5.72
CA ARG A 161 7.56 -0.85 -4.36
C ARG A 161 6.51 -1.35 -3.36
N ARG A 162 5.23 -1.32 -3.76
CA ARG A 162 4.14 -1.84 -2.90
C ARG A 162 4.28 -3.34 -2.65
N LEU A 163 4.70 -4.12 -3.64
CA LEU A 163 4.95 -5.56 -3.50
C LEU A 163 6.13 -5.85 -2.55
N VAL A 164 7.23 -5.07 -2.64
CA VAL A 164 8.38 -5.20 -1.73
C VAL A 164 7.98 -4.89 -0.28
N ILE A 165 7.20 -3.83 -0.06
CA ILE A 165 6.68 -3.49 1.27
C ILE A 165 5.78 -4.62 1.79
N PHE A 166 4.83 -5.09 0.97
CA PHE A 166 3.91 -6.17 1.33
C PHE A 166 4.66 -7.46 1.72
N ALA A 167 5.70 -7.84 0.97
CA ALA A 167 6.51 -9.01 1.27
C ALA A 167 7.14 -8.95 2.68
N SER A 168 7.56 -7.76 3.12
CA SER A 168 8.14 -7.56 4.45
C SER A 168 7.09 -7.38 5.54
N GLU A 169 6.00 -6.65 5.24
CA GLU A 169 4.97 -6.26 6.19
C GLU A 169 4.01 -7.40 6.55
N ASP A 170 3.51 -8.11 5.52
CA ASP A 170 2.41 -9.07 5.66
C ASP A 170 2.86 -10.53 5.58
N ILE A 171 3.96 -10.82 4.89
CA ILE A 171 4.52 -12.18 4.78
C ILE A 171 5.67 -12.38 5.76
N GLY A 172 6.63 -11.47 5.78
CA GLY A 172 7.75 -11.46 6.71
C GLY A 172 8.48 -12.81 6.74
N ASN A 173 8.70 -13.30 7.98
CA ASN A 173 9.42 -14.56 8.21
C ASN A 173 8.58 -15.82 7.96
N ALA A 174 7.29 -15.71 7.67
CA ALA A 174 6.47 -16.85 7.30
C ALA A 174 6.92 -17.46 5.95
N ASP A 175 7.43 -16.62 5.05
CA ASP A 175 8.11 -17.03 3.82
C ASP A 175 9.28 -16.09 3.49
N PRO A 176 10.51 -16.41 3.88
CA PRO A 176 11.69 -15.57 3.64
C PRO A 176 12.01 -15.32 2.16
N LEU A 177 11.52 -16.16 1.23
CA LEU A 177 11.73 -15.98 -0.20
C LEU A 177 10.88 -14.85 -0.77
N ALA A 178 9.77 -14.47 -0.13
CA ALA A 178 8.84 -13.47 -0.61
C ALA A 178 9.53 -12.12 -0.89
N LEU A 179 10.38 -11.65 0.03
CA LEU A 179 11.11 -10.40 -0.15
C LEU A 179 12.11 -10.48 -1.32
N SER A 180 12.86 -11.59 -1.42
CA SER A 180 13.80 -11.81 -2.52
C SER A 180 13.10 -11.83 -3.87
N LEU A 181 11.95 -12.51 -3.97
CA LEU A 181 11.13 -12.54 -5.17
C LEU A 181 10.61 -11.14 -5.55
N ALA A 182 10.10 -10.39 -4.58
CA ALA A 182 9.59 -9.04 -4.82
C ALA A 182 10.68 -8.10 -5.32
N VAL A 183 11.90 -8.18 -4.74
CA VAL A 183 13.06 -7.39 -5.19
C VAL A 183 13.53 -7.82 -6.58
N ALA A 184 13.63 -9.12 -6.84
CA ALA A 184 13.98 -9.64 -8.17
C ALA A 184 12.95 -9.20 -9.22
N THR A 185 11.67 -9.21 -8.88
CA THR A 185 10.58 -8.71 -9.76
C THR A 185 10.74 -7.23 -10.05
N MET A 186 11.05 -6.41 -9.04
CA MET A 186 11.31 -4.98 -9.24
C MET A 186 12.46 -4.76 -10.23
N GLN A 187 13.58 -5.44 -10.05
CA GLN A 187 14.73 -5.35 -10.94
C GLN A 187 14.43 -5.84 -12.37
N ALA A 188 13.69 -6.95 -12.50
CA ALA A 188 13.28 -7.46 -13.79
C ALA A 188 12.37 -6.47 -14.52
N CYS A 189 11.42 -5.86 -13.82
CA CYS A 189 10.52 -4.86 -14.40
C CYS A 189 11.25 -3.60 -14.84
N GLU A 190 12.26 -3.13 -14.10
CA GLU A 190 13.10 -2.00 -14.49
C GLU A 190 13.94 -2.30 -15.74
N PHE A 191 14.41 -3.54 -15.90
CA PHE A 191 15.22 -3.97 -17.02
C PHE A 191 14.40 -4.26 -18.28
N VAL A 192 13.26 -4.93 -18.14
CA VAL A 192 12.46 -5.43 -19.26
C VAL A 192 11.49 -4.35 -19.78
N GLY A 193 10.80 -3.65 -18.88
CA GLY A 193 9.75 -2.67 -19.23
C GLY A 193 8.44 -3.29 -19.70
N LEU A 194 7.42 -2.46 -19.90
CA LEU A 194 6.14 -2.85 -20.50
C LEU A 194 6.27 -3.00 -22.03
N PRO A 195 5.51 -3.93 -22.63
CA PRO A 195 4.45 -4.74 -22.03
C PRO A 195 4.94 -6.02 -21.34
N GLU A 196 6.17 -6.49 -21.55
CA GLU A 196 6.60 -7.83 -21.15
C GLU A 196 6.73 -7.97 -19.62
N CYS A 197 7.09 -6.93 -18.88
CA CYS A 197 7.26 -7.00 -17.42
C CYS A 197 5.95 -7.32 -16.67
N GLN A 198 4.78 -7.21 -17.31
CA GLN A 198 3.52 -7.69 -16.75
C GLN A 198 3.57 -9.18 -16.38
N LEU A 199 4.37 -9.99 -17.08
CA LEU A 199 4.56 -11.40 -16.79
C LEU A 199 5.29 -11.61 -15.47
N ASN A 200 6.33 -10.81 -15.21
CA ASN A 200 7.07 -10.84 -13.96
C ASN A 200 6.18 -10.39 -12.78
N LEU A 201 5.38 -9.33 -12.99
CA LEU A 201 4.42 -8.85 -11.99
C LEU A 201 3.36 -9.89 -11.67
N SER A 202 2.78 -10.53 -12.70
CA SER A 202 1.77 -11.57 -12.52
C SER A 202 2.31 -12.74 -11.70
N GLN A 203 3.50 -13.25 -12.03
CA GLN A 203 4.16 -14.31 -11.27
C GLN A 203 4.34 -13.93 -9.79
N ALA A 204 4.85 -12.73 -9.53
CA ALA A 204 5.08 -12.24 -8.18
C ALA A 204 3.77 -12.08 -7.40
N VAL A 205 2.74 -11.49 -8.01
CA VAL A 205 1.43 -11.28 -7.37
C VAL A 205 0.80 -12.60 -6.97
N ILE A 206 0.81 -13.61 -7.86
CA ILE A 206 0.28 -14.94 -7.54
C ILE A 206 1.04 -15.57 -6.36
N TYR A 207 2.38 -15.54 -6.41
CA TYR A 207 3.22 -16.10 -5.34
C TYR A 207 2.94 -15.40 -4.00
N LEU A 208 2.98 -14.06 -3.99
CA LEU A 208 2.77 -13.27 -2.78
C LEU A 208 1.34 -13.42 -2.22
N ALA A 209 0.33 -13.57 -3.09
CA ALA A 209 -1.04 -13.83 -2.67
C ALA A 209 -1.14 -15.18 -1.92
N LEU A 210 -0.48 -16.22 -2.42
CA LEU A 210 -0.59 -17.58 -1.88
C LEU A 210 0.43 -17.89 -0.77
N ALA A 211 1.45 -17.06 -0.56
CA ALA A 211 2.42 -17.21 0.52
C ALA A 211 1.75 -17.15 1.90
N PRO A 212 2.25 -17.89 2.90
CA PRO A 212 1.76 -17.77 4.27
C PRO A 212 2.02 -16.35 4.82
N LYS A 213 1.09 -15.84 5.63
CA LYS A 213 1.11 -14.46 6.12
C LYS A 213 1.56 -14.38 7.59
N SER A 214 2.51 -13.49 7.89
CA SER A 214 2.87 -13.12 9.26
C SER A 214 3.34 -11.66 9.30
N ASN A 215 2.73 -10.87 10.15
CA ASN A 215 3.13 -9.49 10.43
C ASN A 215 3.94 -9.36 11.74
N SER A 216 4.44 -10.48 12.28
CA SER A 216 5.13 -10.50 13.58
C SER A 216 6.35 -9.59 13.61
N ALA A 217 7.14 -9.53 12.53
CA ALA A 217 8.30 -8.65 12.42
C ALA A 217 7.90 -7.17 12.40
N THR A 218 6.83 -6.83 11.69
CA THR A 218 6.27 -5.47 11.63
C THR A 218 5.77 -5.02 13.00
N THR A 219 4.99 -5.89 13.67
CA THR A 219 4.49 -5.62 15.02
C THR A 219 5.65 -5.44 16.01
N ALA A 220 6.69 -6.28 15.92
CA ALA A 220 7.85 -6.23 16.79
C ALA A 220 8.56 -4.88 16.72
N ILE A 221 8.89 -4.41 15.52
CA ILE A 221 9.58 -3.11 15.35
C ILE A 221 8.67 -1.94 15.73
N MET A 222 7.37 -1.99 15.43
CA MET A 222 6.43 -0.93 15.82
C MET A 222 6.32 -0.81 17.34
N THR A 223 6.21 -1.94 18.05
CA THR A 223 6.16 -1.96 19.52
C THR A 223 7.46 -1.45 20.13
N ALA A 224 8.62 -1.89 19.62
CA ALA A 224 9.92 -1.42 20.09
C ALA A 224 10.09 0.09 19.86
N ARG A 225 9.70 0.61 18.69
CA ARG A 225 9.74 2.04 18.42
C ARG A 225 8.80 2.84 19.31
N HIS A 226 7.60 2.36 19.56
CA HIS A 226 6.65 3.00 20.46
C HIS A 226 7.23 3.10 21.88
N GLU A 227 7.84 2.03 22.40
CA GLU A 227 8.48 2.05 23.71
C GLU A 227 9.65 3.06 23.79
N VAL A 228 10.43 3.19 22.72
CA VAL A 228 11.50 4.19 22.64
C VAL A 228 10.96 5.62 22.61
N GLN A 229 9.81 5.85 21.97
CA GLN A 229 9.20 7.18 21.82
C GLN A 229 8.46 7.63 23.08
N GLU A 230 7.73 6.73 23.72
CA GLU A 230 6.81 7.04 24.83
C GLU A 230 7.37 6.61 26.20
N GLY A 231 8.34 5.70 26.21
CA GLY A 231 8.89 5.10 27.42
C GLY A 231 10.15 5.82 27.95
N THR A 232 10.62 5.33 29.09
CA THR A 232 11.94 5.73 29.62
C THR A 232 13.03 5.02 28.80
N LEU A 233 13.99 5.78 28.28
CA LEU A 233 15.11 5.24 27.51
C LEU A 233 15.94 4.27 28.36
N ILE A 234 16.09 3.05 27.88
CA ILE A 234 16.93 2.03 28.51
C ILE A 234 18.39 2.35 28.18
N PRO A 235 19.26 2.55 29.19
CA PRO A 235 20.66 2.80 28.93
C PRO A 235 21.36 1.55 28.38
N VAL A 236 22.31 1.74 27.46
CA VAL A 236 23.13 0.63 26.96
C VAL A 236 23.92 0.01 28.12
N PRO A 237 23.78 -1.32 28.38
CA PRO A 237 24.53 -1.99 29.44
C PRO A 237 26.05 -1.78 29.31
N ILE A 238 26.74 -1.61 30.41
CA ILE A 238 28.18 -1.21 30.43
C ILE A 238 29.03 -2.22 29.63
N HIS A 239 28.78 -3.52 29.77
CA HIS A 239 29.53 -4.56 29.09
C HIS A 239 29.31 -4.58 27.58
N LEU A 240 28.21 -4.00 27.06
CA LEU A 240 27.93 -3.89 25.62
C LEU A 240 28.47 -2.58 25.00
N ARG A 241 28.98 -1.66 25.81
CA ARG A 241 29.56 -0.41 25.29
C ARG A 241 30.92 -0.70 24.67
N ASP A 242 31.27 0.08 23.63
CA ASP A 242 32.55 -0.08 22.95
C ASP A 242 33.72 0.09 23.91
N GLY A 243 34.58 -0.94 23.98
CA GLY A 243 35.78 -1.01 24.81
C GLY A 243 37.09 -0.75 24.03
N HIS A 244 37.05 -0.39 22.73
CA HIS A 244 38.24 -0.32 21.90
C HIS A 244 38.94 1.05 21.81
N TYR A 245 38.37 2.09 22.44
CA TYR A 245 38.96 3.43 22.45
C TYR A 245 39.81 3.72 23.70
N ALA A 246 40.76 4.68 23.60
CA ALA A 246 41.62 5.09 24.71
C ALA A 246 40.75 5.62 25.86
N GLY A 247 40.92 5.07 27.07
CA GLY A 247 40.17 5.43 28.29
C GLY A 247 38.89 4.61 28.51
N SER A 248 38.47 3.77 27.57
CA SER A 248 37.26 2.92 27.74
C SER A 248 37.35 2.02 28.98
N LYS A 249 38.54 1.47 29.28
CA LYS A 249 38.80 0.61 30.43
C LYS A 249 38.63 1.39 31.78
N GLN A 250 38.98 2.70 31.83
CA GLN A 250 38.79 3.50 33.01
C GLN A 250 37.31 3.77 33.31
N LEU A 251 36.47 3.75 32.26
CA LEU A 251 35.00 3.89 32.33
C LEU A 251 34.29 2.54 32.51
N GLY A 252 35.03 1.42 32.53
CA GLY A 252 34.46 0.07 32.65
C GLY A 252 33.72 -0.42 31.39
N HIS A 253 33.87 0.25 30.24
CA HIS A 253 33.19 -0.10 29.03
C HIS A 253 33.74 -1.42 28.47
N GLY A 254 32.84 -2.32 28.07
CA GLY A 254 33.18 -3.65 27.55
C GLY A 254 33.62 -4.65 28.60
N VAL A 255 33.74 -4.23 29.88
CA VAL A 255 34.16 -5.15 30.97
C VAL A 255 33.05 -6.16 31.24
N GLY A 256 33.41 -7.47 31.21
CA GLY A 256 32.48 -8.55 31.46
C GLY A 256 31.68 -9.00 30.21
N TYR A 257 31.96 -8.42 29.03
CA TYR A 257 31.36 -8.90 27.79
C TYR A 257 31.80 -10.34 27.48
N GLN A 258 30.83 -11.21 27.25
CA GLN A 258 31.05 -12.60 26.86
C GLN A 258 30.95 -12.71 25.33
N TYR A 259 32.07 -13.09 24.69
CA TYR A 259 32.10 -13.27 23.24
C TYR A 259 31.36 -14.52 22.83
N SER A 260 30.27 -14.37 22.09
CA SER A 260 29.34 -15.49 21.78
C SER A 260 30.00 -16.66 21.04
N HIS A 261 31.07 -16.40 20.25
CA HIS A 261 31.79 -17.47 19.55
C HIS A 261 32.61 -18.38 20.47
N ASP A 262 32.88 -17.93 21.72
CA ASP A 262 33.56 -18.75 22.71
C ASP A 262 32.58 -19.70 23.45
N ALA A 263 31.27 -19.48 23.28
CA ALA A 263 30.25 -20.40 23.82
C ALA A 263 30.08 -21.64 22.94
N PRO A 264 29.83 -22.84 23.53
CA PRO A 264 29.76 -24.10 22.79
C PRO A 264 28.74 -24.14 21.65
N ASP A 265 27.65 -23.36 21.77
CA ASP A 265 26.58 -23.28 20.80
C ASP A 265 26.44 -21.88 20.18
N GLY A 266 27.47 -21.02 20.37
CA GLY A 266 27.49 -19.67 19.85
C GLY A 266 26.52 -18.71 20.57
N ILE A 267 26.04 -19.08 21.77
CA ILE A 267 25.06 -18.27 22.53
C ILE A 267 25.63 -17.98 23.91
N ALA A 268 26.11 -16.76 24.12
CA ALA A 268 26.55 -16.29 25.44
C ALA A 268 25.33 -15.91 26.30
N THR A 269 25.30 -16.45 27.52
CA THR A 269 24.25 -16.16 28.51
C THR A 269 24.55 -14.84 29.24
N GLN A 270 24.24 -13.72 28.62
CA GLN A 270 24.38 -12.38 29.20
C GLN A 270 23.14 -11.56 28.89
N ASP A 271 22.96 -10.47 29.63
CA ASP A 271 21.87 -9.54 29.38
C ASP A 271 22.26 -8.58 28.24
N TYR A 272 21.43 -8.52 27.20
CA TYR A 272 21.65 -7.65 26.03
C TYR A 272 20.79 -6.37 26.04
N LEU A 273 19.82 -6.25 26.96
CA LEU A 273 18.90 -5.09 26.97
C LEU A 273 18.90 -4.32 28.29
N GLY A 274 19.24 -4.95 29.42
CA GLY A 274 19.19 -4.36 30.76
C GLY A 274 17.82 -4.46 31.43
N VAL A 275 16.82 -4.96 30.72
CA VAL A 275 15.44 -5.16 31.21
C VAL A 275 14.82 -6.37 30.53
N ASP A 276 13.90 -7.06 31.23
CA ASP A 276 13.15 -8.17 30.55
C ASP A 276 12.02 -7.56 29.72
N ARG A 277 12.22 -7.60 28.40
CA ARG A 277 11.25 -7.20 27.37
C ARG A 277 11.18 -8.23 26.27
N GLN A 278 10.01 -8.33 25.66
CA GLN A 278 9.80 -9.14 24.49
C GLN A 278 9.01 -8.36 23.45
N PHE A 279 9.65 -8.06 22.33
CA PHE A 279 9.01 -7.39 21.19
C PHE A 279 8.57 -8.36 20.10
N TYR A 280 9.38 -9.40 19.85
CA TYR A 280 9.10 -10.38 18.82
C TYR A 280 8.28 -11.53 19.34
N HIS A 281 7.09 -11.73 18.76
CA HIS A 281 6.16 -12.82 19.04
C HIS A 281 5.95 -13.62 17.76
N PRO A 282 6.79 -14.66 17.48
CA PRO A 282 6.72 -15.42 16.25
C PRO A 282 5.40 -16.20 16.13
N THR A 283 4.88 -16.29 14.90
CA THR A 283 3.70 -17.10 14.60
C THR A 283 4.07 -18.56 14.31
N GLN A 284 3.03 -19.40 14.19
CA GLN A 284 3.20 -20.81 13.78
C GLN A 284 2.93 -21.01 12.28
N ARG A 285 3.10 -19.94 11.47
CA ARG A 285 2.77 -19.94 10.05
C ARG A 285 4.02 -20.09 9.19
N GLY A 286 3.93 -20.92 8.16
CA GLY A 286 5.03 -21.13 7.20
C GLY A 286 6.37 -21.45 7.87
N ALA A 287 7.47 -20.90 7.35
CA ALA A 287 8.82 -21.06 7.87
C ALA A 287 9.03 -20.44 9.27
N GLU A 288 8.18 -19.49 9.68
CA GLU A 288 8.30 -18.87 11.00
C GLU A 288 8.05 -19.84 12.15
N ARG A 289 7.37 -20.96 11.90
CA ARG A 289 7.20 -22.04 12.89
C ARG A 289 8.54 -22.57 13.40
N GLU A 290 9.49 -22.78 12.52
CA GLU A 290 10.84 -23.24 12.91
C GLU A 290 11.61 -22.16 13.65
N LEU A 291 11.49 -20.91 13.20
CA LEU A 291 12.05 -19.75 13.90
C LEU A 291 11.47 -19.59 15.30
N ALA A 292 10.18 -19.87 15.50
CA ALA A 292 9.52 -19.81 16.79
C ALA A 292 10.12 -20.83 17.78
N LEU A 293 10.36 -22.06 17.33
CA LEU A 293 11.00 -23.09 18.16
C LEU A 293 12.41 -22.66 18.56
N ARG A 294 13.21 -22.21 17.60
CA ARG A 294 14.58 -21.72 17.84
C ARG A 294 14.59 -20.50 18.75
N TYR A 295 13.71 -19.52 18.52
CA TYR A 295 13.57 -18.31 19.34
C TYR A 295 13.29 -18.66 20.81
N ASN A 296 12.32 -19.54 21.06
CA ASN A 296 11.97 -19.96 22.42
C ASN A 296 13.13 -20.69 23.11
N ALA A 297 13.83 -21.56 22.39
CA ALA A 297 14.99 -22.27 22.92
C ALA A 297 16.12 -21.30 23.31
N ILE A 298 16.42 -20.31 22.46
CA ILE A 298 17.44 -19.29 22.72
C ILE A 298 17.01 -18.39 23.89
N ARG A 299 15.76 -17.91 23.91
CA ARG A 299 15.25 -17.04 24.96
C ARG A 299 15.31 -17.72 26.34
N ASN A 300 15.01 -19.01 26.40
CA ASN A 300 15.12 -19.78 27.65
C ASN A 300 16.59 -19.92 28.14
N LYS A 301 17.57 -19.97 27.23
CA LYS A 301 18.99 -19.95 27.58
C LYS A 301 19.46 -18.60 28.07
N LEU A 302 18.92 -17.50 27.51
CA LEU A 302 19.27 -16.14 27.90
C LEU A 302 18.70 -15.73 29.27
N LYS A 303 17.66 -16.44 29.76
CA LYS A 303 17.13 -16.20 31.12
C LYS A 303 18.14 -16.64 32.18
N PRO A 304 18.24 -15.92 33.32
CA PRO A 304 19.08 -16.33 34.41
C PRO A 304 18.67 -17.73 34.93
N PRO A 305 19.61 -18.53 35.47
CA PRO A 305 19.35 -19.87 35.92
C PRO A 305 18.17 -20.02 36.89
N SER A 306 17.93 -19.02 37.73
CA SER A 306 16.82 -18.98 38.69
C SER A 306 15.44 -18.86 38.05
N GLU A 307 15.36 -18.44 36.82
CA GLU A 307 14.08 -18.20 36.09
C GLU A 307 13.82 -19.24 34.97
N ARG A 308 14.69 -20.27 34.86
CA ARG A 308 14.53 -21.30 33.84
C ARG A 308 13.42 -22.29 34.24
N PRO A 309 12.50 -22.64 33.33
CA PRO A 309 11.51 -23.67 33.60
C PRO A 309 12.23 -25.00 33.92
N GLY A 310 12.09 -25.51 35.13
CA GLY A 310 12.74 -26.76 35.59
C GLY A 310 13.81 -26.61 36.68
N SER A 311 14.23 -25.39 37.05
CA SER A 311 15.24 -25.20 38.13
C SER A 311 14.67 -25.36 39.55
N ALA A 312 13.40 -25.73 39.70
CA ALA A 312 12.74 -25.89 41.01
C ALA A 312 12.86 -27.28 41.63
N MET A 313 13.67 -28.19 41.08
CA MET A 313 13.79 -29.59 41.57
C MET A 313 15.21 -30.06 41.93
N GLU A 314 16.12 -29.18 42.30
CA GLU A 314 17.39 -29.59 42.91
C GLU A 314 17.70 -28.77 44.16
N SER A 315 16.81 -28.84 45.14
CA SER A 315 17.12 -28.51 46.51
C SER A 315 16.55 -29.63 47.40
N ASN A 316 17.33 -30.68 47.56
CA ASN A 316 17.16 -31.49 48.74
C ASN A 316 18.48 -32.16 49.14
N PRO A 317 18.73 -32.26 50.43
CA PRO A 317 19.96 -32.22 51.18
C PRO A 317 20.76 -33.49 51.16
#